data_e62b4dc0b0f156508dd690d44b748e3c
#
_entry.id   e62b4dc0b0f156508dd690d44b748e3c
#
_cell.length_a   1.000
_cell.length_b   1.000
_cell.length_c   1.000
_cell.angle_alpha   90.00
_cell.angle_beta   90.00
_cell.angle_gamma   90.00
#
_symmetry.space_group_name_H-M   'P 1'
#
loop_
_entity.id
_entity.type
_entity.pdbx_description
1 polymer ?
#
loop_
_entity_poly.entity_id
_entity_poly.type
_entity_poly.pdbx_seq_one_letter_code
_entity_poly.pdbx_strand_id
1 'polypeptide(L)'
;LGVGEPDFDTPWHIRDEGIYSLEKGRTFYTSNAGLKDLKMEICNYIKRTQGITYDYSHEVIVTVGGSEAIDIALRAMINEGEEVLIPQPSYVSYEPCAILANAVPVIIELKAENEFRLTAREVLDAVTDKTKVLILPFPNNPTGAIMEKKDLEEVAKVVVEKDLFVISDEIYAELTYKGKHVSIASLPGMKERTVLINGFS
;
A
#
# COMPACT_ATOMS: atom_id res chain seq x y z
N LEU A 1 15.46 -18.53 -10.04
CA LEU A 1 14.86 -17.54 -9.14
C LEU A 1 13.79 -16.79 -9.93
N GLY A 2 12.55 -17.20 -9.77
CA GLY A 2 11.40 -16.60 -10.44
C GLY A 2 10.44 -15.98 -9.43
N VAL A 3 9.18 -16.41 -9.43
CA VAL A 3 8.15 -15.94 -8.52
C VAL A 3 8.47 -16.41 -7.09
N GLY A 4 8.37 -15.50 -6.12
CA GLY A 4 8.40 -15.85 -4.70
C GLY A 4 6.99 -16.20 -4.24
N GLU A 5 6.82 -17.40 -3.66
CA GLU A 5 5.57 -17.84 -3.06
C GLU A 5 5.85 -18.65 -1.79
N PRO A 6 4.92 -18.71 -0.83
CA PRO A 6 5.06 -19.55 0.34
C PRO A 6 5.15 -21.03 -0.05
N ASP A 7 5.95 -21.81 0.67
CA ASP A 7 6.13 -23.25 0.49
C ASP A 7 5.19 -24.09 1.39
N PHE A 8 4.15 -23.48 1.93
CA PHE A 8 3.13 -24.12 2.75
C PHE A 8 1.71 -23.84 2.20
N ASP A 9 0.83 -24.79 2.42
CA ASP A 9 -0.56 -24.68 2.04
C ASP A 9 -1.32 -23.66 2.89
N THR A 10 -2.39 -23.10 2.31
CA THR A 10 -3.36 -22.30 3.09
C THR A 10 -3.85 -23.09 4.31
N PRO A 11 -3.84 -22.52 5.52
CA PRO A 11 -4.27 -23.20 6.74
C PRO A 11 -5.65 -23.84 6.61
N TRP A 12 -5.79 -25.05 7.17
CA TRP A 12 -6.98 -25.89 6.97
C TRP A 12 -8.29 -25.16 7.32
N HIS A 13 -8.31 -24.39 8.39
CA HIS A 13 -9.51 -23.67 8.84
C HIS A 13 -9.98 -22.59 7.85
N ILE A 14 -9.04 -21.98 7.09
CA ILE A 14 -9.38 -21.02 6.03
C ILE A 14 -9.94 -21.76 4.81
N ARG A 15 -9.34 -22.92 4.48
CA ARG A 15 -9.84 -23.77 3.37
C ARG A 15 -11.24 -24.29 3.69
N ASP A 16 -11.48 -24.72 4.92
CA ASP A 16 -12.76 -25.25 5.39
C ASP A 16 -13.88 -24.21 5.28
N GLU A 17 -13.62 -22.96 5.71
CA GLU A 17 -14.56 -21.85 5.53
C GLU A 17 -14.85 -21.55 4.07
N GLY A 18 -13.84 -21.66 3.20
CA GLY A 18 -14.04 -21.55 1.75
C GLY A 18 -14.97 -22.62 1.18
N ILE A 19 -14.77 -23.89 1.56
CA ILE A 19 -15.62 -25.01 1.19
C ILE A 19 -17.04 -24.80 1.71
N TYR A 20 -17.18 -24.47 3.00
CA TYR A 20 -18.45 -24.18 3.63
C TYR A 20 -19.22 -23.04 2.93
N SER A 21 -18.51 -22.00 2.51
CA SER A 21 -19.10 -20.89 1.76
C SER A 21 -19.73 -21.35 0.44
N LEU A 22 -19.05 -22.25 -0.29
CA LEU A 22 -19.58 -22.86 -1.53
C LEU A 22 -20.78 -23.76 -1.25
N GLU A 23 -20.71 -24.63 -0.23
CA GLU A 23 -21.81 -25.49 0.17
C GLU A 23 -23.07 -24.71 0.58
N LYS A 24 -22.88 -23.52 1.15
CA LYS A 24 -23.99 -22.60 1.47
C LYS A 24 -24.49 -21.77 0.28
N GLY A 25 -23.96 -22.01 -0.91
CA GLY A 25 -24.37 -21.32 -2.12
C GLY A 25 -24.02 -19.83 -2.15
N ARG A 26 -22.97 -19.41 -1.46
CA ARG A 26 -22.51 -18.00 -1.46
C ARG A 26 -21.75 -17.69 -2.74
N THR A 27 -22.42 -17.83 -3.90
CA THR A 27 -21.84 -17.71 -5.24
C THR A 27 -22.51 -16.61 -6.08
N PHE A 28 -23.15 -15.64 -5.44
CA PHE A 28 -23.83 -14.53 -6.10
C PHE A 28 -22.86 -13.36 -6.36
N TYR A 29 -23.28 -12.46 -7.23
CA TYR A 29 -22.60 -11.18 -7.41
C TYR A 29 -22.53 -10.42 -6.09
N THR A 30 -21.38 -9.79 -5.85
CA THR A 30 -21.17 -8.90 -4.72
C THR A 30 -21.29 -7.44 -5.18
N SER A 31 -21.27 -6.50 -4.24
CA SER A 31 -21.01 -5.09 -4.55
C SER A 31 -19.65 -4.96 -5.26
N ASN A 32 -19.51 -4.02 -6.18
CA ASN A 32 -18.24 -3.72 -6.85
C ASN A 32 -17.11 -3.35 -5.87
N ALA A 33 -17.48 -2.78 -4.73
CA ALA A 33 -16.51 -2.45 -3.67
C ALA A 33 -16.21 -3.63 -2.72
N GLY A 34 -16.76 -4.82 -2.97
CA GLY A 34 -16.56 -6.01 -2.15
C GLY A 34 -17.68 -6.29 -1.15
N LEU A 35 -17.61 -7.46 -0.51
CA LEU A 35 -18.56 -7.89 0.51
C LEU A 35 -18.53 -6.98 1.73
N LYS A 36 -19.71 -6.59 2.23
CA LYS A 36 -19.85 -5.75 3.42
C LYS A 36 -19.11 -6.32 4.63
N ASP A 37 -19.34 -7.60 4.93
CA ASP A 37 -18.76 -8.25 6.10
C ASP A 37 -17.24 -8.27 6.02
N LEU A 38 -16.67 -8.56 4.83
CA LEU A 38 -15.22 -8.50 4.61
C LEU A 38 -14.68 -7.08 4.84
N LYS A 39 -15.34 -6.05 4.30
CA LYS A 39 -14.90 -4.66 4.50
C LYS A 39 -14.96 -4.23 5.96
N MET A 40 -15.96 -4.69 6.71
CA MET A 40 -16.05 -4.46 8.16
C MET A 40 -14.87 -5.11 8.89
N GLU A 41 -14.53 -6.37 8.56
CA GLU A 41 -13.38 -7.07 9.17
C GLU A 41 -12.04 -6.45 8.79
N ILE A 42 -11.88 -5.94 7.57
CA ILE A 42 -10.72 -5.14 7.18
C ILE A 42 -10.59 -3.90 8.08
N CYS A 43 -11.67 -3.15 8.30
CA CYS A 43 -11.67 -2.00 9.22
C CYS A 43 -11.29 -2.40 10.64
N ASN A 44 -11.84 -3.51 11.14
CA ASN A 44 -11.52 -4.04 12.47
C ASN A 44 -10.04 -4.44 12.58
N TYR A 45 -9.49 -5.08 11.55
CA TYR A 45 -8.08 -5.45 11.48
C TYR A 45 -7.19 -4.21 11.52
N ILE A 46 -7.41 -3.23 10.66
CA ILE A 46 -6.61 -1.98 10.62
C ILE A 46 -6.72 -1.21 11.93
N LYS A 47 -7.91 -1.13 12.52
CA LYS A 47 -8.10 -0.50 13.84
C LYS A 47 -7.30 -1.20 14.94
N ARG A 48 -7.30 -2.55 14.95
CA ARG A 48 -6.58 -3.35 15.94
C ARG A 48 -5.06 -3.26 15.78
N THR A 49 -4.57 -3.28 14.55
CA THR A 49 -3.12 -3.34 14.25
C THR A 49 -2.47 -1.98 14.19
N GLN A 50 -3.14 -0.97 13.60
CA GLN A 50 -2.59 0.35 13.30
C GLN A 50 -3.26 1.50 14.09
N GLY A 51 -4.37 1.22 14.78
CA GLY A 51 -5.12 2.25 15.52
C GLY A 51 -5.95 3.20 14.64
N ILE A 52 -6.05 2.94 13.34
CA ILE A 52 -6.77 3.78 12.37
C ILE A 52 -8.21 3.30 12.26
N THR A 53 -9.16 4.22 12.27
CA THR A 53 -10.58 3.91 12.04
C THR A 53 -11.00 4.35 10.65
N TYR A 54 -11.50 3.41 9.85
CA TYR A 54 -12.09 3.65 8.53
C TYR A 54 -13.59 3.33 8.54
N ASP A 55 -14.35 4.00 7.67
CA ASP A 55 -15.73 3.65 7.37
C ASP A 55 -15.77 2.61 6.25
N TYR A 56 -16.23 1.40 6.57
CA TYR A 56 -16.32 0.30 5.62
C TYR A 56 -17.17 0.62 4.38
N SER A 57 -18.13 1.55 4.49
CA SER A 57 -19.05 1.87 3.40
C SER A 57 -18.45 2.77 2.33
N HIS A 58 -17.55 3.68 2.71
CA HIS A 58 -17.01 4.73 1.84
C HIS A 58 -15.48 4.75 1.72
N GLU A 59 -14.75 4.15 2.71
CA GLU A 59 -13.29 4.23 2.76
C GLU A 59 -12.60 2.90 2.46
N VAL A 60 -13.34 1.84 2.07
CA VAL A 60 -12.77 0.51 1.80
C VAL A 60 -13.27 -0.05 0.48
N ILE A 61 -12.33 -0.50 -0.34
CA ILE A 61 -12.56 -1.23 -1.59
C ILE A 61 -11.76 -2.55 -1.56
N VAL A 62 -12.36 -3.64 -2.03
CA VAL A 62 -11.70 -4.94 -2.21
C VAL A 62 -11.40 -5.12 -3.70
N THR A 63 -10.14 -5.42 -4.01
CA THR A 63 -9.63 -5.53 -5.38
C THR A 63 -9.09 -6.93 -5.68
N VAL A 64 -8.88 -7.24 -6.94
CA VAL A 64 -8.20 -8.46 -7.39
C VAL A 64 -6.69 -8.27 -7.23
N GLY A 65 -6.22 -8.39 -5.97
CA GLY A 65 -4.82 -8.19 -5.60
C GLY A 65 -4.38 -6.74 -5.46
N GLY A 66 -3.17 -6.55 -4.92
CA GLY A 66 -2.57 -5.24 -4.69
C GLY A 66 -2.29 -4.46 -5.99
N SER A 67 -2.00 -5.16 -7.09
CA SER A 67 -1.72 -4.49 -8.38
C SER A 67 -2.94 -3.74 -8.93
N GLU A 68 -4.16 -4.31 -8.80
CA GLU A 68 -5.37 -3.58 -9.15
C GLU A 68 -5.61 -2.38 -8.22
N ALA A 69 -5.34 -2.54 -6.92
CA ALA A 69 -5.45 -1.43 -5.97
C ALA A 69 -4.55 -0.26 -6.34
N ILE A 70 -3.29 -0.54 -6.73
CA ILE A 70 -2.33 0.47 -7.20
C ILE A 70 -2.83 1.15 -8.48
N ASP A 71 -3.25 0.38 -9.48
CA ASP A 71 -3.73 0.89 -10.77
C ASP A 71 -4.96 1.80 -10.60
N ILE A 72 -5.95 1.34 -9.84
CA ILE A 72 -7.17 2.12 -9.55
C ILE A 72 -6.84 3.41 -8.78
N ALA A 73 -5.99 3.33 -7.76
CA ALA A 73 -5.60 4.48 -6.96
C ALA A 73 -4.91 5.54 -7.82
N LEU A 74 -3.94 5.14 -8.64
CA LEU A 74 -3.23 6.05 -9.55
C LEU A 74 -4.19 6.70 -10.56
N ARG A 75 -5.06 5.92 -11.22
CA ARG A 75 -6.04 6.45 -12.17
C ARG A 75 -7.04 7.41 -11.54
N ALA A 76 -7.35 7.25 -10.23
CA ALA A 76 -8.26 8.14 -9.53
C ALA A 76 -7.62 9.45 -9.08
N MET A 77 -6.29 9.45 -8.84
CA MET A 77 -5.57 10.58 -8.24
C MET A 77 -4.75 11.41 -9.22
N ILE A 78 -4.39 10.85 -10.38
CA ILE A 78 -3.43 11.45 -11.32
C ILE A 78 -4.16 12.07 -12.52
N ASN A 79 -3.75 13.28 -12.88
CA ASN A 79 -4.03 13.86 -14.18
C ASN A 79 -2.81 13.68 -15.11
N GLU A 80 -3.04 13.77 -16.43
CA GLU A 80 -1.99 13.64 -17.44
C GLU A 80 -0.82 14.58 -17.17
N GLY A 81 0.39 14.02 -17.10
CA GLY A 81 1.65 14.76 -16.90
C GLY A 81 1.98 15.12 -15.45
N GLU A 82 1.12 14.76 -14.48
CA GLU A 82 1.49 14.83 -13.06
C GLU A 82 2.50 13.72 -12.71
N GLU A 83 3.32 13.96 -11.69
CA GLU A 83 4.44 13.10 -11.34
C GLU A 83 4.09 12.19 -10.16
N VAL A 84 4.62 10.95 -10.25
CA VAL A 84 4.56 9.94 -9.20
C VAL A 84 5.97 9.59 -8.76
N LEU A 85 6.31 9.84 -7.50
CA LEU A 85 7.59 9.44 -6.92
C LEU A 85 7.58 7.94 -6.61
N ILE A 86 8.58 7.23 -7.12
CA ILE A 86 8.69 5.76 -7.02
C ILE A 86 10.07 5.40 -6.47
N PRO A 87 10.18 5.00 -5.19
CA PRO A 87 11.43 4.46 -4.66
C PRO A 87 11.82 3.16 -5.36
N GLN A 88 13.09 3.02 -5.74
CA GLN A 88 13.65 1.81 -6.35
C GLN A 88 14.96 1.38 -5.67
N PRO A 89 15.26 0.07 -5.55
CA PRO A 89 14.51 -1.06 -6.10
C PRO A 89 13.19 -1.30 -5.38
N SER A 90 12.14 -1.63 -6.14
CA SER A 90 10.81 -1.94 -5.60
C SER A 90 10.03 -2.87 -6.53
N TYR A 91 8.78 -3.15 -6.20
CA TYR A 91 7.93 -4.03 -7.01
C TYR A 91 7.74 -3.46 -8.43
N VAL A 92 7.91 -4.34 -9.41
CA VAL A 92 8.02 -3.98 -10.85
C VAL A 92 6.77 -3.33 -11.45
N SER A 93 5.61 -3.43 -10.79
CA SER A 93 4.35 -2.90 -11.34
C SER A 93 4.12 -1.41 -11.05
N TYR A 94 4.84 -0.78 -10.14
CA TYR A 94 4.58 0.62 -9.79
C TYR A 94 4.79 1.56 -10.98
N GLU A 95 5.93 1.46 -11.64
CA GLU A 95 6.27 2.30 -12.79
C GLU A 95 5.32 2.07 -13.98
N PRO A 96 5.03 0.83 -14.42
CA PRO A 96 4.03 0.59 -15.46
C PRO A 96 2.65 1.10 -15.11
N CYS A 97 2.17 0.94 -13.86
CA CYS A 97 0.88 1.47 -13.45
C CYS A 97 0.83 3.00 -13.51
N ALA A 98 1.92 3.69 -13.12
CA ALA A 98 2.02 5.14 -13.25
C ALA A 98 1.93 5.57 -14.72
N ILE A 99 2.68 4.92 -15.62
CA ILE A 99 2.64 5.19 -17.06
C ILE A 99 1.24 4.95 -17.64
N LEU A 100 0.58 3.85 -17.26
CA LEU A 100 -0.78 3.53 -17.71
C LEU A 100 -1.84 4.50 -17.17
N ALA A 101 -1.56 5.19 -16.09
CA ALA A 101 -2.37 6.29 -15.56
C ALA A 101 -2.04 7.65 -16.21
N ASN A 102 -1.19 7.71 -17.23
CA ASN A 102 -0.65 8.91 -17.89
C ASN A 102 0.16 9.81 -16.95
N ALA A 103 0.70 9.25 -15.85
CA ALA A 103 1.65 9.94 -14.99
C ALA A 103 3.07 9.92 -15.55
N VAL A 104 3.89 10.82 -15.04
CA VAL A 104 5.35 10.80 -15.24
C VAL A 104 6.00 10.13 -14.02
N PRO A 105 6.57 8.92 -14.14
CA PRO A 105 7.28 8.30 -13.04
C PRO A 105 8.58 9.03 -12.74
N VAL A 106 8.82 9.40 -11.51
CA VAL A 106 10.06 9.99 -11.01
C VAL A 106 10.70 9.01 -10.03
N ILE A 107 11.83 8.45 -10.42
CA ILE A 107 12.51 7.41 -9.65
C ILE A 107 13.36 8.02 -8.54
N ILE A 108 13.20 7.49 -7.32
CA ILE A 108 14.09 7.78 -6.18
C ILE A 108 14.95 6.55 -5.95
N GLU A 109 16.25 6.65 -6.20
CA GLU A 109 17.18 5.55 -6.00
C GLU A 109 17.48 5.34 -4.51
N LEU A 110 16.98 4.23 -3.94
CA LEU A 110 17.27 3.83 -2.57
C LEU A 110 18.68 3.28 -2.46
N LYS A 111 19.39 3.64 -1.37
CA LYS A 111 20.80 3.36 -1.20
C LYS A 111 21.06 2.24 -0.20
N ALA A 112 21.96 1.34 -0.54
CA ALA A 112 22.38 0.24 0.33
C ALA A 112 23.00 0.74 1.65
N GLU A 113 23.70 1.88 1.62
CA GLU A 113 24.31 2.52 2.79
C GLU A 113 23.25 2.93 3.83
N ASN A 114 22.01 3.19 3.39
CA ASN A 114 20.86 3.48 4.24
C ASN A 114 19.92 2.28 4.39
N GLU A 115 20.41 1.06 4.21
CA GLU A 115 19.61 -0.18 4.27
C GLU A 115 18.38 -0.14 3.36
N PHE A 116 18.46 0.54 2.23
CA PHE A 116 17.37 0.78 1.27
C PHE A 116 16.13 1.45 1.90
N ARG A 117 16.30 2.25 2.95
CA ARG A 117 15.23 3.09 3.50
C ARG A 117 15.10 4.37 2.70
N LEU A 118 13.87 4.86 2.58
CA LEU A 118 13.58 6.16 1.99
C LEU A 118 13.79 7.26 3.04
N THR A 119 14.51 8.31 2.69
CA THR A 119 14.69 9.48 3.55
C THR A 119 13.80 10.64 3.12
N ALA A 120 13.41 11.49 4.09
CA ALA A 120 12.70 12.73 3.81
C ALA A 120 13.46 13.65 2.85
N ARG A 121 14.81 13.64 2.93
CA ARG A 121 15.66 14.43 2.04
C ARG A 121 15.56 13.99 0.58
N GLU A 122 15.60 12.67 0.34
CA GLU A 122 15.46 12.12 -1.01
C GLU A 122 14.08 12.43 -1.59
N VAL A 123 13.01 12.37 -0.79
CA VAL A 123 11.67 12.80 -1.22
C VAL A 123 11.68 14.28 -1.58
N LEU A 124 12.19 15.14 -0.70
CA LEU A 124 12.21 16.60 -0.91
C LEU A 124 12.99 16.99 -2.17
N ASP A 125 14.13 16.33 -2.42
CA ASP A 125 14.98 16.61 -3.59
C ASP A 125 14.32 16.16 -4.91
N ALA A 126 13.40 15.18 -4.86
CA ALA A 126 12.68 14.68 -6.03
C ALA A 126 11.36 15.42 -6.31
N VAL A 127 10.80 16.15 -5.33
CA VAL A 127 9.53 16.87 -5.48
C VAL A 127 9.67 18.05 -6.44
N THR A 128 8.73 18.18 -7.37
CA THR A 128 8.53 19.35 -8.23
C THR A 128 7.10 19.90 -8.06
N ASP A 129 6.77 20.98 -8.74
CA ASP A 129 5.42 21.55 -8.78
C ASP A 129 4.37 20.63 -9.45
N LYS A 130 4.84 19.57 -10.14
CA LYS A 130 3.99 18.57 -10.80
C LYS A 130 3.80 17.31 -9.96
N THR A 131 4.55 17.16 -8.88
CA THR A 131 4.50 15.96 -8.06
C THR A 131 3.17 15.86 -7.33
N LYS A 132 2.48 14.73 -7.49
CA LYS A 132 1.16 14.50 -6.89
C LYS A 132 1.15 13.36 -5.89
N VAL A 133 1.83 12.24 -6.20
CA VAL A 133 1.77 11.01 -5.43
C VAL A 133 3.18 10.53 -5.08
N LEU A 134 3.35 10.06 -3.86
CA LEU A 134 4.48 9.24 -3.42
C LEU A 134 4.00 7.80 -3.22
N ILE A 135 4.61 6.82 -3.90
CA ILE A 135 4.45 5.40 -3.57
C ILE A 135 5.41 5.06 -2.43
N LEU A 136 4.89 4.46 -1.36
CA LEU A 136 5.65 4.07 -0.17
C LEU A 136 5.53 2.57 0.04
N PRO A 137 6.45 1.75 -0.55
CA PRO A 137 6.33 0.30 -0.60
C PRO A 137 7.14 -0.37 0.54
N PHE A 138 6.68 -0.26 1.78
CA PHE A 138 7.39 -0.84 2.94
C PHE A 138 6.45 -1.64 3.85
N PRO A 139 6.86 -2.87 4.28
CA PRO A 139 8.13 -3.56 3.98
C PRO A 139 8.32 -3.83 2.48
N ASN A 140 9.56 -3.64 2.00
CA ASN A 140 9.85 -3.54 0.57
C ASN A 140 10.11 -4.91 -0.08
N ASN A 141 9.59 -5.10 -1.28
CA ASN A 141 9.99 -6.15 -2.21
C ASN A 141 10.84 -5.48 -3.32
N PRO A 142 12.14 -5.84 -3.55
CA PRO A 142 12.78 -7.10 -3.14
C PRO A 142 13.73 -7.00 -1.95
N THR A 143 13.96 -5.82 -1.36
CA THR A 143 15.07 -5.62 -0.42
C THR A 143 14.80 -6.13 0.99
N GLY A 144 13.51 -6.27 1.37
CA GLY A 144 13.10 -6.55 2.75
C GLY A 144 13.27 -5.34 3.69
N ALA A 145 13.60 -4.17 3.17
CA ALA A 145 13.74 -2.97 3.96
C ALA A 145 12.42 -2.59 4.65
N ILE A 146 12.53 -2.08 5.87
CA ILE A 146 11.42 -1.55 6.65
C ILE A 146 11.70 -0.07 6.99
N MET A 147 10.62 0.69 7.18
CA MET A 147 10.71 2.06 7.71
C MET A 147 10.39 2.06 9.20
N GLU A 148 11.23 2.70 9.98
CA GLU A 148 10.93 2.94 11.40
C GLU A 148 9.97 4.14 11.54
N LYS A 149 9.28 4.21 12.68
CA LYS A 149 8.34 5.32 12.94
C LYS A 149 8.97 6.70 12.74
N LYS A 150 10.22 6.89 13.19
CA LYS A 150 10.97 8.15 13.04
C LYS A 150 11.19 8.53 11.56
N ASP A 151 11.50 7.53 10.72
CA ASP A 151 11.72 7.75 9.29
C ASP A 151 10.42 8.18 8.61
N LEU A 152 9.31 7.50 8.96
CA LEU A 152 7.96 7.83 8.48
C LEU A 152 7.50 9.22 8.95
N GLU A 153 7.80 9.62 10.19
CA GLU A 153 7.47 10.95 10.71
C GLU A 153 8.18 12.07 9.93
N GLU A 154 9.44 11.86 9.53
CA GLU A 154 10.17 12.84 8.70
C GLU A 154 9.63 12.87 7.26
N VAL A 155 9.33 11.73 6.65
CA VAL A 155 8.69 11.67 5.32
C VAL A 155 7.31 12.32 5.36
N ALA A 156 6.51 12.05 6.40
CA ALA A 156 5.18 12.63 6.56
C ALA A 156 5.19 14.16 6.60
N LYS A 157 6.20 14.78 7.24
CA LYS A 157 6.36 16.25 7.23
C LYS A 157 6.49 16.79 5.81
N VAL A 158 7.32 16.16 4.98
CA VAL A 158 7.49 16.57 3.58
C VAL A 158 6.20 16.36 2.79
N VAL A 159 5.53 15.23 2.96
CA VAL A 159 4.26 14.91 2.30
C VAL A 159 3.19 15.95 2.63
N VAL A 160 3.07 16.35 3.91
CA VAL A 160 2.11 17.37 4.34
C VAL A 160 2.51 18.76 3.82
N GLU A 161 3.78 19.15 3.92
CA GLU A 161 4.29 20.46 3.45
C GLU A 161 4.09 20.64 1.95
N LYS A 162 4.30 19.59 1.17
CA LYS A 162 4.19 19.61 -0.31
C LYS A 162 2.81 19.22 -0.81
N ASP A 163 1.85 18.99 0.07
CA ASP A 163 0.47 18.58 -0.24
C ASP A 163 0.39 17.35 -1.16
N LEU A 164 1.22 16.34 -0.90
CA LEU A 164 1.25 15.11 -1.66
C LEU A 164 0.21 14.11 -1.13
N PHE A 165 -0.23 13.21 -2.00
CA PHE A 165 -0.88 11.96 -1.61
C PHE A 165 0.15 10.83 -1.48
N VAL A 166 -0.18 9.81 -0.70
CA VAL A 166 0.64 8.61 -0.53
C VAL A 166 -0.15 7.37 -0.90
N ILE A 167 0.45 6.50 -1.71
CA ILE A 167 0.02 5.11 -1.85
C ILE A 167 0.97 4.29 -0.98
N SER A 168 0.50 3.88 0.21
CA SER A 168 1.28 3.05 1.14
C SER A 168 0.97 1.58 0.88
N ASP A 169 1.87 0.90 0.19
CA ASP A 169 1.76 -0.54 -0.03
C ASP A 169 2.36 -1.29 1.15
N GLU A 170 1.47 -1.79 1.99
CA GLU A 170 1.76 -2.47 3.24
C GLU A 170 1.43 -3.98 3.17
N ILE A 171 1.48 -4.55 1.95
CA ILE A 171 1.14 -5.97 1.73
C ILE A 171 1.95 -6.93 2.61
N TYR A 172 3.18 -6.54 2.95
CA TYR A 172 4.09 -7.32 3.80
C TYR A 172 4.14 -6.86 5.27
N ALA A 173 3.17 -6.08 5.73
CA ALA A 173 3.14 -5.56 7.12
C ALA A 173 3.31 -6.66 8.18
N GLU A 174 2.63 -7.81 8.01
CA GLU A 174 2.71 -8.96 8.93
C GLU A 174 4.06 -9.71 8.86
N LEU A 175 4.88 -9.48 7.83
CA LEU A 175 6.21 -10.06 7.67
C LEU A 175 7.32 -9.16 8.23
N THR A 176 7.00 -8.27 9.15
CA THR A 176 7.99 -7.45 9.87
C THR A 176 8.62 -8.27 10.98
N TYR A 177 9.86 -8.73 10.77
CA TYR A 177 10.56 -9.62 11.71
C TYR A 177 11.26 -8.88 12.87
N LYS A 178 11.49 -7.57 12.75
CA LYS A 178 12.08 -6.73 13.79
C LYS A 178 11.15 -5.59 14.14
N GLY A 179 10.82 -5.46 15.43
CA GLY A 179 9.92 -4.41 15.87
C GLY A 179 8.46 -4.68 15.50
N LYS A 180 7.73 -3.60 15.25
CA LYS A 180 6.32 -3.62 14.84
C LYS A 180 6.16 -2.72 13.63
N HIS A 181 5.45 -3.18 12.61
CA HIS A 181 5.07 -2.34 11.48
C HIS A 181 4.27 -1.11 11.95
N VAL A 182 4.58 0.03 11.35
CA VAL A 182 3.86 1.29 11.57
C VAL A 182 3.38 1.77 10.21
N SER A 183 2.07 1.98 10.08
CA SER A 183 1.51 2.60 8.88
C SER A 183 1.73 4.11 8.91
N ILE A 184 2.16 4.69 7.79
CA ILE A 184 2.25 6.15 7.65
C ILE A 184 0.87 6.81 7.82
N ALA A 185 -0.21 6.12 7.44
CA ALA A 185 -1.58 6.59 7.61
C ALA A 185 -1.98 6.80 9.09
N SER A 186 -1.23 6.20 10.04
CA SER A 186 -1.47 6.40 11.48
C SER A 186 -0.88 7.69 12.03
N LEU A 187 -0.06 8.39 11.26
CA LEU A 187 0.59 9.62 11.68
C LEU A 187 -0.34 10.83 11.51
N PRO A 188 -0.16 11.91 12.30
CA PRO A 188 -0.99 13.12 12.19
C PRO A 188 -1.02 13.71 10.77
N GLY A 189 -2.20 13.99 10.25
CA GLY A 189 -2.42 14.58 8.92
C GLY A 189 -2.17 13.63 7.75
N MET A 190 -1.98 12.33 8.01
CA MET A 190 -1.67 11.35 6.96
C MET A 190 -2.86 10.50 6.54
N LYS A 191 -3.84 10.24 7.42
CA LYS A 191 -5.00 9.41 7.08
C LYS A 191 -5.72 9.93 5.83
N GLU A 192 -5.98 11.23 5.77
CA GLU A 192 -6.79 11.88 4.74
C GLU A 192 -6.08 11.97 3.38
N ARG A 193 -4.79 11.69 3.34
CA ARG A 193 -3.94 11.75 2.14
C ARG A 193 -3.26 10.42 1.80
N THR A 194 -3.62 9.33 2.47
CA THR A 194 -3.00 8.01 2.25
C THR A 194 -4.03 7.00 1.77
N VAL A 195 -3.74 6.36 0.62
CA VAL A 195 -4.36 5.10 0.23
C VAL A 195 -3.50 3.98 0.80
N LEU A 196 -4.03 3.26 1.80
CA LEU A 196 -3.37 2.12 2.41
C LEU A 196 -3.75 0.86 1.65
N ILE A 197 -2.77 0.15 1.11
CA ILE A 197 -2.94 -1.13 0.42
C ILE A 197 -2.45 -2.26 1.33
N ASN A 198 -3.27 -3.28 1.48
CA ASN A 198 -2.95 -4.50 2.20
C ASN A 198 -3.67 -5.68 1.54
N GLY A 199 -3.40 -6.91 1.95
CA GLY A 199 -4.03 -8.09 1.37
C GLY A 199 -3.71 -9.38 2.11
N PHE A 200 -4.13 -10.50 1.50
CA PHE A 200 -4.03 -11.83 2.09
C PHE A 200 -2.91 -12.70 1.48
N SER A 201 -2.11 -12.12 0.59
CA SER A 201 -0.97 -12.84 0.00
C SER A 201 0.26 -12.87 0.89
#